data_4d4524edf77dac616a32ac7a1d9fdee1
#
_entry.id   4d4524edf77dac616a32ac7a1d9fdee1
#
_cell.length_a   1.000
_cell.length_b   1.000
_cell.length_c   1.000
_cell.angle_alpha   90.00
_cell.angle_beta   90.00
_cell.angle_gamma   90.00
#
_symmetry.space_group_name_H-M   'P 1'
#
loop_
_entity.id
_entity.type
_entity.pdbx_description
1 polymer ?
#
loop_
_entity_poly.entity_id
_entity_poly.type
_entity_poly.pdbx_seq_one_letter_code
_entity_poly.pdbx_strand_id
1 'polypeptide(L)'
;MNNFFFYTPTKFYFGKGEDKNVGKYVKEFGAKKVMIFRYGAPYEKALIDQTINALKDEDIECVDFCGIEPNPHLEKANEAVEICKNENIDFLLAVGGGSVIDTAKYVSIAAKYDGDAYEDFYLHVNPIKETLPLGVIATIAGTGAEASNSSVISKGKLKRSCNQDIIRPKMAILNPELTYTVPAFQTASGAVDIMAHVHERYFTTDRNTYLTDGLCEAIFRTVIKYLPIALKEPTNYEARASLLWASIIGHNESVGVGRDFKDRYGLAHTIQSEIGGKYNSIHGAGCALTTLGMMKYCYKYDLDRFERYFNQVWGIPLDPLDREGMILRGIKMQEDFYIECGIPVHYADYGVKEEDIPELISTIRRGPDGTISGLHLTDEDMIEIFKLMK
;
A
#
# COMPACT_ATOMS: atom_id res chain seq x y z
N MET A 1 16.57 -19.27 -6.52
CA MET A 1 16.32 -18.24 -5.49
C MET A 1 17.54 -17.36 -5.42
N ASN A 2 17.39 -16.06 -5.66
CA ASN A 2 18.48 -15.11 -5.56
C ASN A 2 18.89 -14.85 -4.10
N ASN A 3 20.08 -14.29 -3.86
CA ASN A 3 20.47 -13.84 -2.53
C ASN A 3 19.55 -12.69 -2.08
N PHE A 4 19.17 -12.68 -0.83
CA PHE A 4 18.30 -11.66 -0.28
C PHE A 4 18.67 -11.28 1.15
N PHE A 5 18.25 -10.10 1.56
CA PHE A 5 18.19 -9.64 2.94
C PHE A 5 16.73 -9.50 3.32
N PHE A 6 16.35 -9.98 4.49
CA PHE A 6 14.99 -9.90 4.99
C PHE A 6 14.98 -9.29 6.38
N TYR A 7 14.25 -8.19 6.55
CA TYR A 7 14.17 -7.47 7.80
C TYR A 7 12.76 -6.90 7.99
N THR A 8 12.03 -7.42 8.98
CA THR A 8 10.68 -6.99 9.34
C THR A 8 10.58 -6.84 10.86
N PRO A 9 11.09 -5.72 11.42
CA PRO A 9 11.26 -5.55 12.88
C PRO A 9 9.99 -5.16 13.62
N THR A 10 8.89 -4.87 12.91
CA THR A 10 7.64 -4.41 13.50
C THR A 10 7.05 -5.47 14.44
N LYS A 11 6.74 -5.11 15.69
CA LYS A 11 5.95 -5.94 16.60
C LYS A 11 4.48 -5.81 16.23
N PHE A 12 3.80 -6.91 15.96
CA PHE A 12 2.36 -6.93 15.67
C PHE A 12 1.56 -7.41 16.88
N TYR A 13 0.61 -6.57 17.33
CA TYR A 13 -0.38 -6.91 18.33
C TYR A 13 -1.72 -7.09 17.60
N PHE A 14 -2.10 -8.35 17.36
CA PHE A 14 -3.25 -8.69 16.53
C PHE A 14 -4.36 -9.30 17.37
N GLY A 15 -5.55 -8.72 17.29
CA GLY A 15 -6.74 -9.30 17.90
C GLY A 15 -7.74 -8.28 18.39
N LYS A 16 -8.89 -8.82 18.83
CA LYS A 16 -10.00 -8.05 19.37
C LYS A 16 -9.59 -7.29 20.65
N GLY A 17 -9.75 -5.97 20.62
CA GLY A 17 -9.51 -5.11 21.78
C GLY A 17 -8.04 -4.81 22.08
N GLU A 18 -7.09 -5.20 21.22
CA GLU A 18 -5.66 -4.91 21.40
C GLU A 18 -5.34 -3.41 21.37
N ASP A 19 -6.16 -2.60 20.70
CA ASP A 19 -6.08 -1.14 20.69
C ASP A 19 -6.22 -0.50 22.08
N LYS A 20 -6.88 -1.18 23.02
CA LYS A 20 -7.02 -0.71 24.41
C LYS A 20 -5.71 -0.76 25.20
N ASN A 21 -4.76 -1.57 24.77
CA ASN A 21 -3.47 -1.75 25.42
C ASN A 21 -2.37 -0.81 24.87
N VAL A 22 -2.71 0.12 23.96
CA VAL A 22 -1.74 0.97 23.25
C VAL A 22 -0.77 1.69 24.19
N GLY A 23 -1.23 2.21 25.32
CA GLY A 23 -0.38 2.88 26.31
C GLY A 23 0.75 1.98 26.83
N LYS A 24 0.42 0.73 27.20
CA LYS A 24 1.41 -0.28 27.63
C LYS A 24 2.44 -0.57 26.54
N TYR A 25 1.98 -0.73 25.29
CA TYR A 25 2.86 -1.06 24.18
C TYR A 25 3.80 0.11 23.82
N VAL A 26 3.29 1.33 23.84
CA VAL A 26 4.10 2.55 23.61
C VAL A 26 5.14 2.73 24.73
N LYS A 27 4.77 2.45 26.00
CA LYS A 27 5.67 2.52 27.15
C LYS A 27 6.87 1.57 27.03
N GLU A 28 6.71 0.41 26.38
CA GLU A 28 7.83 -0.53 26.12
C GLU A 28 8.98 0.10 25.32
N PHE A 29 8.68 1.15 24.54
CA PHE A 29 9.67 1.89 23.74
C PHE A 29 10.24 3.10 24.50
N GLY A 30 9.86 3.31 25.76
CA GLY A 30 10.36 4.37 26.61
C GLY A 30 9.78 5.76 26.30
N ALA A 31 8.67 5.84 25.57
CA ALA A 31 8.01 7.06 25.20
C ALA A 31 7.49 7.83 26.43
N LYS A 32 7.66 9.15 26.40
CA LYS A 32 7.16 10.08 27.42
C LYS A 32 6.16 11.08 26.86
N LYS A 33 6.35 11.48 25.59
CA LYS A 33 5.48 12.43 24.91
C LYS A 33 5.23 11.99 23.48
N VAL A 34 3.97 11.64 23.19
CA VAL A 34 3.52 11.05 21.92
C VAL A 34 2.78 12.09 21.09
N MET A 35 3.05 12.17 19.78
CA MET A 35 2.16 12.84 18.84
C MET A 35 1.25 11.82 18.17
N ILE A 36 -0.08 12.00 18.29
CA ILE A 36 -1.11 11.17 17.65
C ILE A 36 -1.46 11.79 16.30
N PHE A 37 -1.35 11.02 15.22
CA PHE A 37 -1.73 11.42 13.86
C PHE A 37 -3.07 10.82 13.49
N ARG A 38 -3.99 11.62 12.91
CA ARG A 38 -5.32 11.16 12.48
C ARG A 38 -5.94 12.05 11.41
N TYR A 39 -7.04 11.59 10.80
CA TYR A 39 -7.77 12.39 9.81
C TYR A 39 -8.49 13.58 10.45
N GLY A 40 -9.08 13.41 11.63
CA GLY A 40 -9.90 14.44 12.29
C GLY A 40 -11.40 14.29 12.03
N ALA A 41 -11.81 13.13 11.56
CA ALA A 41 -13.21 12.84 11.27
C ALA A 41 -14.00 12.49 12.55
N PRO A 42 -15.31 12.82 12.63
CA PRO A 42 -16.12 12.55 13.82
C PRO A 42 -16.18 11.07 14.24
N TYR A 43 -16.10 10.14 13.27
CA TYR A 43 -16.14 8.71 13.54
C TYR A 43 -14.93 8.17 14.29
N GLU A 44 -13.80 8.89 14.28
CA GLU A 44 -12.58 8.50 15.00
C GLU A 44 -12.62 8.81 16.48
N LYS A 45 -13.54 9.71 16.90
CA LYS A 45 -13.52 10.30 18.26
C LYS A 45 -13.42 9.26 19.38
N ALA A 46 -14.22 8.21 19.31
CA ALA A 46 -14.23 7.20 20.37
C ALA A 46 -12.87 6.45 20.47
N LEU A 47 -12.25 6.12 19.35
CA LEU A 47 -10.94 5.46 19.30
C LEU A 47 -9.84 6.41 19.79
N ILE A 48 -9.89 7.67 19.40
CA ILE A 48 -8.91 8.67 19.83
C ILE A 48 -9.01 8.97 21.33
N ASP A 49 -10.23 9.17 21.86
CA ASP A 49 -10.46 9.35 23.28
C ASP A 49 -9.94 8.15 24.10
N GLN A 50 -10.20 6.93 23.64
CA GLN A 50 -9.67 5.69 24.22
C GLN A 50 -8.14 5.65 24.18
N THR A 51 -7.54 5.99 23.03
CA THR A 51 -6.08 6.03 22.84
C THR A 51 -5.43 7.03 23.79
N ILE A 52 -5.98 8.26 23.89
CA ILE A 52 -5.48 9.30 24.80
C ILE A 52 -5.57 8.84 26.26
N ASN A 53 -6.68 8.20 26.66
CA ASN A 53 -6.83 7.70 28.02
C ASN A 53 -5.83 6.58 28.32
N ALA A 54 -5.66 5.64 27.39
CA ALA A 54 -4.69 4.55 27.55
C ALA A 54 -3.22 5.04 27.65
N LEU A 55 -2.86 6.13 26.97
CA LEU A 55 -1.55 6.77 27.10
C LEU A 55 -1.42 7.45 28.48
N LYS A 56 -2.45 8.18 28.94
CA LYS A 56 -2.46 8.84 30.25
C LYS A 56 -2.36 7.85 31.39
N ASP A 57 -3.01 6.70 31.30
CA ASP A 57 -2.95 5.63 32.33
C ASP A 57 -1.52 5.09 32.52
N GLU A 58 -0.63 5.33 31.55
CA GLU A 58 0.79 4.96 31.60
C GLU A 58 1.73 6.15 31.79
N ASP A 59 1.19 7.31 32.24
CA ASP A 59 1.91 8.57 32.47
C ASP A 59 2.60 9.11 31.20
N ILE A 60 2.00 8.91 30.01
CA ILE A 60 2.50 9.39 28.73
C ILE A 60 1.71 10.63 28.31
N GLU A 61 2.40 11.74 28.09
CA GLU A 61 1.80 12.94 27.51
C GLU A 61 1.49 12.75 26.03
N CYS A 62 0.45 13.42 25.52
CA CYS A 62 0.14 13.35 24.09
C CYS A 62 -0.26 14.69 23.49
N VAL A 63 0.11 14.89 22.23
CA VAL A 63 -0.30 15.99 21.37
C VAL A 63 -1.15 15.40 20.23
N ASP A 64 -2.34 15.94 20.02
CA ASP A 64 -3.25 15.48 18.97
C ASP A 64 -3.05 16.30 17.69
N PHE A 65 -2.63 15.64 16.61
CA PHE A 65 -2.44 16.23 15.29
C PHE A 65 -3.45 15.66 14.29
N CYS A 66 -4.33 16.50 13.77
CA CYS A 66 -5.42 16.11 12.88
C CYS A 66 -5.45 16.93 11.58
N GLY A 67 -6.37 16.55 10.67
CA GLY A 67 -6.54 17.21 9.38
C GLY A 67 -5.66 16.63 8.29
N ILE A 68 -5.22 15.39 8.44
CA ILE A 68 -4.56 14.63 7.37
C ILE A 68 -5.63 14.24 6.33
N GLU A 69 -5.29 14.37 5.06
CA GLU A 69 -6.18 14.03 3.94
C GLU A 69 -5.66 12.80 3.17
N PRO A 70 -6.51 12.09 2.41
CA PRO A 70 -6.06 11.10 1.43
C PRO A 70 -5.02 11.71 0.47
N ASN A 71 -4.03 10.91 0.05
CA ASN A 71 -2.86 11.37 -0.69
C ASN A 71 -2.08 12.46 0.09
N PRO A 72 -1.38 12.10 1.17
CA PRO A 72 -0.87 13.03 2.16
C PRO A 72 0.01 14.12 1.57
N HIS A 73 -0.22 15.36 1.99
CA HIS A 73 0.43 16.55 1.46
C HIS A 73 1.63 16.97 2.30
N LEU A 74 2.70 17.37 1.63
CA LEU A 74 3.96 17.80 2.24
C LEU A 74 3.76 18.97 3.21
N GLU A 75 2.93 19.93 2.85
CA GLU A 75 2.66 21.12 3.64
C GLU A 75 2.10 20.75 5.02
N LYS A 76 1.11 19.84 5.04
CA LYS A 76 0.51 19.34 6.27
C LYS A 76 1.49 18.52 7.11
N ALA A 77 2.32 17.72 6.47
CA ALA A 77 3.37 16.97 7.15
C ALA A 77 4.43 17.89 7.80
N ASN A 78 4.82 18.98 7.13
CA ASN A 78 5.76 19.96 7.66
C ASN A 78 5.20 20.72 8.88
N GLU A 79 3.88 21.01 8.96
CA GLU A 79 3.27 21.55 10.18
C GLU A 79 3.54 20.62 11.39
N ALA A 80 3.38 19.30 11.18
CA ALA A 80 3.65 18.34 12.26
C ALA A 80 5.14 18.26 12.63
N VAL A 81 6.05 18.42 11.67
CA VAL A 81 7.51 18.48 11.95
C VAL A 81 7.83 19.61 12.90
N GLU A 82 7.30 20.82 12.66
CA GLU A 82 7.53 21.98 13.53
C GLU A 82 6.99 21.73 14.94
N ILE A 83 5.79 21.14 15.06
CA ILE A 83 5.23 20.80 16.37
C ILE A 83 6.11 19.76 17.08
N CYS A 84 6.58 18.71 16.37
CA CYS A 84 7.46 17.70 16.95
C CYS A 84 8.73 18.29 17.55
N LYS A 85 9.38 19.22 16.83
CA LYS A 85 10.61 19.89 17.28
C LYS A 85 10.34 20.80 18.49
N ASN A 86 9.28 21.61 18.43
CA ASN A 86 8.95 22.58 19.49
C ASN A 86 8.47 21.92 20.78
N GLU A 87 7.71 20.83 20.67
CA GLU A 87 7.11 20.13 21.81
C GLU A 87 7.97 18.98 22.35
N ASN A 88 9.17 18.73 21.78
CA ASN A 88 10.07 17.65 22.16
C ASN A 88 9.37 16.27 22.12
N ILE A 89 8.64 15.99 21.07
CA ILE A 89 8.00 14.69 20.85
C ILE A 89 9.06 13.60 20.72
N ASP A 90 8.89 12.49 21.45
CA ASP A 90 9.83 11.37 21.45
C ASP A 90 9.27 10.08 20.82
N PHE A 91 7.95 10.05 20.50
CA PHE A 91 7.30 8.95 19.84
C PHE A 91 6.13 9.42 18.95
N LEU A 92 5.91 8.78 17.81
CA LEU A 92 4.80 9.07 16.91
C LEU A 92 3.80 7.90 16.95
N LEU A 93 2.50 8.19 16.94
CA LEU A 93 1.44 7.19 16.90
C LEU A 93 0.45 7.53 15.77
N ALA A 94 0.48 6.77 14.70
CA ALA A 94 -0.47 6.91 13.60
C ALA A 94 -1.74 6.11 13.90
N VAL A 95 -2.89 6.76 13.97
CA VAL A 95 -4.21 6.13 14.18
C VAL A 95 -5.01 6.34 12.90
N GLY A 96 -5.01 5.36 11.99
CA GLY A 96 -5.65 5.54 10.68
C GLY A 96 -5.21 4.54 9.63
N GLY A 97 -5.38 4.93 8.38
CA GLY A 97 -4.93 4.19 7.21
C GLY A 97 -3.61 4.72 6.63
N GLY A 98 -3.28 4.28 5.41
CA GLY A 98 -2.00 4.56 4.75
C GLY A 98 -1.59 6.02 4.74
N SER A 99 -2.50 6.96 4.45
CA SER A 99 -2.16 8.39 4.40
C SER A 99 -1.72 8.95 5.77
N VAL A 100 -2.35 8.50 6.86
CA VAL A 100 -1.96 8.89 8.21
C VAL A 100 -0.60 8.31 8.57
N ILE A 101 -0.38 7.04 8.23
CA ILE A 101 0.87 6.33 8.48
C ILE A 101 2.02 6.95 7.68
N ASP A 102 1.80 7.27 6.42
CA ASP A 102 2.82 7.86 5.54
C ASP A 102 3.21 9.27 5.97
N THR A 103 2.23 10.08 6.43
CA THR A 103 2.51 11.37 7.05
C THR A 103 3.39 11.21 8.29
N ALA A 104 3.04 10.27 9.20
CA ALA A 104 3.83 10.02 10.40
C ALA A 104 5.24 9.49 10.08
N LYS A 105 5.40 8.65 9.04
CA LYS A 105 6.72 8.21 8.56
C LYS A 105 7.56 9.37 8.04
N TYR A 106 6.99 10.27 7.24
CA TYR A 106 7.70 11.47 6.81
C TYR A 106 8.15 12.30 8.00
N VAL A 107 7.23 12.56 8.94
CA VAL A 107 7.54 13.34 10.15
C VAL A 107 8.61 12.66 11.00
N SER A 108 8.61 11.31 11.08
CA SER A 108 9.65 10.58 11.81
C SER A 108 11.07 10.85 11.29
N ILE A 109 11.21 11.06 9.98
CA ILE A 109 12.46 11.42 9.31
C ILE A 109 12.77 12.90 9.53
N ALA A 110 11.84 13.76 9.15
CA ALA A 110 12.06 15.20 9.04
C ALA A 110 12.25 15.88 10.41
N ALA A 111 11.66 15.34 11.47
CA ALA A 111 11.86 15.83 12.84
C ALA A 111 13.30 15.59 13.36
N LYS A 112 14.06 14.67 12.76
CA LYS A 112 15.45 14.33 13.09
C LYS A 112 16.45 14.83 12.05
N TYR A 113 16.00 15.67 11.13
CA TYR A 113 16.82 16.17 10.04
C TYR A 113 16.74 17.70 9.95
N ASP A 114 17.90 18.33 9.67
CA ASP A 114 18.02 19.80 9.60
C ASP A 114 17.93 20.33 8.15
N GLY A 115 17.91 19.44 7.13
CA GLY A 115 17.77 19.77 5.71
C GLY A 115 16.34 19.66 5.20
N ASP A 116 16.16 19.71 3.88
CA ASP A 116 14.89 19.42 3.21
C ASP A 116 14.72 17.90 3.07
N ALA A 117 13.93 17.30 3.97
CA ALA A 117 13.72 15.85 3.99
C ALA A 117 13.01 15.34 2.72
N TYR A 118 12.14 16.15 2.09
CA TYR A 118 11.49 15.75 0.85
C TYR A 118 12.48 15.71 -0.31
N GLU A 119 13.28 16.75 -0.47
CA GLU A 119 14.29 16.84 -1.53
C GLU A 119 15.33 15.71 -1.38
N ASP A 120 15.89 15.54 -0.19
CA ASP A 120 17.01 14.63 0.04
C ASP A 120 16.59 13.15 0.04
N PHE A 121 15.43 12.80 0.59
CA PHE A 121 15.05 11.40 0.80
C PHE A 121 13.98 10.87 -0.16
N TYR A 122 13.10 11.75 -0.70
CA TYR A 122 12.06 11.36 -1.64
C TYR A 122 12.44 11.58 -3.10
N LEU A 123 13.26 12.62 -3.38
CA LEU A 123 13.74 12.89 -4.74
C LEU A 123 15.12 12.30 -4.99
N HIS A 124 16.10 12.53 -4.10
CA HIS A 124 17.48 12.08 -4.26
C HIS A 124 17.81 10.71 -3.63
N VAL A 125 16.90 10.15 -2.83
CA VAL A 125 17.02 8.82 -2.21
C VAL A 125 18.30 8.67 -1.36
N ASN A 126 18.72 9.73 -0.68
CA ASN A 126 19.87 9.69 0.23
C ASN A 126 19.58 8.76 1.44
N PRO A 127 20.60 8.13 2.04
CA PRO A 127 20.40 7.27 3.20
C PRO A 127 19.99 8.07 4.45
N ILE A 128 18.90 7.62 5.11
CA ILE A 128 18.39 8.18 6.36
C ILE A 128 19.21 7.62 7.52
N LYS A 129 19.68 8.50 8.43
CA LYS A 129 20.54 8.11 9.56
C LYS A 129 19.77 7.92 10.86
N GLU A 130 18.72 8.70 11.07
CA GLU A 130 17.94 8.71 12.32
C GLU A 130 16.47 8.99 12.05
N THR A 131 15.59 8.42 12.86
CA THR A 131 14.14 8.67 12.84
C THR A 131 13.57 8.69 14.25
N LEU A 132 12.45 9.39 14.46
CA LEU A 132 11.62 9.16 15.63
C LEU A 132 10.97 7.77 15.56
N PRO A 133 10.83 7.05 16.68
CA PRO A 133 10.10 5.79 16.70
C PRO A 133 8.62 6.02 16.39
N LEU A 134 8.02 5.11 15.62
CA LEU A 134 6.64 5.17 15.16
C LEU A 134 5.88 3.90 15.56
N GLY A 135 4.69 4.08 16.14
CA GLY A 135 3.67 3.04 16.32
C GLY A 135 2.45 3.32 15.45
N VAL A 136 1.66 2.28 15.19
CA VAL A 136 0.46 2.36 14.35
C VAL A 136 -0.71 1.67 15.03
N ILE A 137 -1.91 2.26 14.96
CA ILE A 137 -3.21 1.58 15.12
C ILE A 137 -3.87 1.61 13.74
N ALA A 138 -3.88 0.48 13.06
CA ALA A 138 -4.45 0.37 11.72
C ALA A 138 -5.98 0.30 11.77
N THR A 139 -6.65 1.13 10.95
CA THR A 139 -8.13 1.20 10.89
C THR A 139 -8.71 0.72 9.56
N ILE A 140 -7.86 0.34 8.62
CA ILE A 140 -8.24 -0.19 7.30
C ILE A 140 -7.19 -1.20 6.83
N ALA A 141 -7.63 -2.27 6.17
CA ALA A 141 -6.77 -3.17 5.41
C ALA A 141 -6.52 -2.62 4.00
N GLY A 142 -5.29 -2.69 3.49
CA GLY A 142 -4.96 -2.25 2.13
C GLY A 142 -3.46 -2.07 1.92
N THR A 143 -2.95 -0.89 2.22
CA THR A 143 -1.58 -0.48 1.91
C THR A 143 -0.47 -1.29 2.61
N GLY A 144 -0.76 -1.96 3.74
CA GLY A 144 0.26 -2.59 4.58
C GLY A 144 1.35 -1.61 5.09
N ALA A 145 1.03 -0.30 5.11
CA ALA A 145 1.96 0.75 5.50
C ALA A 145 2.48 0.57 6.94
N GLU A 146 1.71 -0.06 7.80
CA GLU A 146 2.07 -0.43 9.18
C GLU A 146 3.21 -1.45 9.27
N ALA A 147 3.55 -2.10 8.15
CA ALA A 147 4.64 -3.08 8.07
C ALA A 147 5.72 -2.71 7.05
N SER A 148 5.42 -1.81 6.12
CA SER A 148 6.29 -1.52 4.98
C SER A 148 7.41 -0.53 5.32
N ASN A 149 8.49 -0.58 4.53
CA ASN A 149 9.57 0.40 4.53
C ASN A 149 9.31 1.58 3.58
N SER A 150 8.07 1.74 3.12
CA SER A 150 7.66 2.78 2.18
C SER A 150 6.86 3.87 2.85
N SER A 151 7.06 5.11 2.41
CA SER A 151 6.22 6.27 2.71
C SER A 151 6.04 7.08 1.44
N VAL A 152 4.83 7.53 1.16
CA VAL A 152 4.48 8.29 -0.04
C VAL A 152 3.94 9.65 0.36
N ILE A 153 4.52 10.74 -0.18
CA ILE A 153 4.11 12.12 0.07
C ILE A 153 3.88 12.85 -1.25
N SER A 154 2.84 13.68 -1.28
CA SER A 154 2.49 14.52 -2.42
C SER A 154 2.98 15.96 -2.21
N LYS A 155 3.65 16.53 -3.24
CA LYS A 155 3.99 17.95 -3.34
C LYS A 155 3.35 18.52 -4.61
N GLY A 156 2.25 19.24 -4.44
CA GLY A 156 1.39 19.60 -5.56
C GLY A 156 0.85 18.35 -6.27
N LYS A 157 1.10 18.20 -7.57
CA LYS A 157 0.69 17.03 -8.37
C LYS A 157 1.70 15.87 -8.34
N LEU A 158 2.89 16.09 -7.78
CA LEU A 158 3.94 15.07 -7.74
C LEU A 158 3.78 14.19 -6.50
N LYS A 159 3.60 12.89 -6.72
CA LYS A 159 3.53 11.88 -5.67
C LYS A 159 4.84 11.08 -5.70
N ARG A 160 5.60 11.09 -4.60
CA ARG A 160 6.92 10.45 -4.51
C ARG A 160 7.03 9.58 -3.27
N SER A 161 7.78 8.50 -3.40
CA SER A 161 8.02 7.54 -2.31
C SER A 161 9.45 7.58 -1.81
N CYS A 162 9.60 7.37 -0.52
CA CYS A 162 10.85 7.02 0.15
C CYS A 162 10.74 5.58 0.65
N ASN A 163 11.74 4.74 0.33
CA ASN A 163 11.73 3.31 0.65
C ASN A 163 13.03 2.94 1.38
N GLN A 164 12.99 2.92 2.72
CA GLN A 164 14.14 2.56 3.55
C GLN A 164 13.69 1.83 4.82
N ASP A 165 14.41 0.80 5.24
CA ASP A 165 14.01 -0.05 6.38
C ASP A 165 13.93 0.69 7.72
N ILE A 166 14.67 1.78 7.87
CA ILE A 166 14.69 2.57 9.11
C ILE A 166 13.33 3.22 9.44
N ILE A 167 12.48 3.47 8.43
CA ILE A 167 11.15 4.08 8.60
C ILE A 167 10.04 3.07 8.94
N ARG A 168 10.36 1.78 9.03
CA ARG A 168 9.36 0.77 9.43
C ARG A 168 8.86 1.08 10.84
N PRO A 169 7.54 1.04 11.07
CA PRO A 169 6.98 1.18 12.40
C PRO A 169 7.58 0.18 13.38
N LYS A 170 7.79 0.60 14.62
CA LYS A 170 8.30 -0.27 15.70
C LYS A 170 7.24 -1.24 16.19
N MET A 171 5.98 -0.81 16.12
CA MET A 171 4.82 -1.63 16.45
C MET A 171 3.61 -1.29 15.60
N ALA A 172 2.72 -2.27 15.43
CA ALA A 172 1.41 -2.08 14.83
C ALA A 172 0.34 -2.86 15.60
N ILE A 173 -0.75 -2.19 15.92
CA ILE A 173 -1.92 -2.76 16.56
C ILE A 173 -2.98 -3.00 15.49
N LEU A 174 -3.45 -4.22 15.41
CA LEU A 174 -4.32 -4.74 14.37
C LEU A 174 -5.57 -5.36 15.01
N ASN A 175 -6.55 -4.51 15.36
CA ASN A 175 -7.87 -4.98 15.78
C ASN A 175 -8.83 -5.00 14.58
N PRO A 176 -9.25 -6.18 14.08
CA PRO A 176 -10.15 -6.28 12.93
C PRO A 176 -11.48 -5.52 13.11
N GLU A 177 -11.96 -5.34 14.35
CA GLU A 177 -13.20 -4.62 14.64
C GLU A 177 -13.12 -3.13 14.26
N LEU A 178 -11.93 -2.52 14.27
CA LEU A 178 -11.72 -1.14 13.85
C LEU A 178 -11.99 -0.93 12.35
N THR A 179 -12.02 -2.01 11.56
CA THR A 179 -12.31 -1.95 10.13
C THR A 179 -13.80 -2.10 9.80
N TYR A 180 -14.68 -2.37 10.76
CA TYR A 180 -16.11 -2.64 10.54
C TYR A 180 -16.87 -1.46 9.94
N THR A 181 -16.47 -0.24 10.28
CA THR A 181 -17.11 0.99 9.81
C THR A 181 -16.54 1.52 8.50
N VAL A 182 -15.54 0.86 7.95
CA VAL A 182 -14.96 1.25 6.65
C VAL A 182 -16.00 1.03 5.55
N PRO A 183 -16.32 2.06 4.73
CA PRO A 183 -17.29 1.94 3.65
C PRO A 183 -16.92 0.82 2.66
N ALA A 184 -17.95 0.23 2.03
CA ALA A 184 -17.78 -0.89 1.09
C ALA A 184 -16.74 -0.59 -0.02
N PHE A 185 -16.83 0.59 -0.64
CA PHE A 185 -15.88 1.00 -1.68
C PHE A 185 -14.44 1.11 -1.18
N GLN A 186 -14.24 1.64 0.03
CA GLN A 186 -12.90 1.72 0.64
C GLN A 186 -12.38 0.33 1.03
N THR A 187 -13.26 -0.56 1.51
CA THR A 187 -12.92 -1.97 1.80
C THR A 187 -12.47 -2.68 0.52
N ALA A 188 -13.24 -2.54 -0.57
CA ALA A 188 -12.89 -3.13 -1.87
C ALA A 188 -11.59 -2.55 -2.42
N SER A 189 -11.43 -1.21 -2.38
CA SER A 189 -10.20 -0.54 -2.82
C SER A 189 -8.98 -1.01 -2.05
N GLY A 190 -9.06 -1.14 -0.72
CA GLY A 190 -7.97 -1.66 0.09
C GLY A 190 -7.63 -3.11 -0.23
N ALA A 191 -8.63 -3.96 -0.43
CA ALA A 191 -8.42 -5.37 -0.80
C ALA A 191 -7.75 -5.52 -2.19
N VAL A 192 -8.14 -4.68 -3.15
CA VAL A 192 -7.49 -4.64 -4.47
C VAL A 192 -6.06 -4.11 -4.37
N ASP A 193 -5.79 -3.16 -3.49
CA ASP A 193 -4.45 -2.65 -3.22
C ASP A 193 -3.53 -3.76 -2.68
N ILE A 194 -4.02 -4.63 -1.77
CA ILE A 194 -3.30 -5.84 -1.35
C ILE A 194 -2.92 -6.69 -2.57
N MET A 195 -3.87 -6.94 -3.48
CA MET A 195 -3.59 -7.70 -4.70
C MET A 195 -2.54 -7.00 -5.57
N ALA A 196 -2.62 -5.68 -5.75
CA ALA A 196 -1.68 -4.93 -6.57
C ALA A 196 -0.24 -5.00 -6.03
N HIS A 197 -0.05 -4.85 -4.72
CA HIS A 197 1.26 -5.04 -4.08
C HIS A 197 1.83 -6.44 -4.33
N VAL A 198 1.00 -7.47 -4.24
CA VAL A 198 1.42 -8.85 -4.47
C VAL A 198 1.66 -9.12 -5.97
N HIS A 199 0.83 -8.56 -6.88
CA HIS A 199 1.04 -8.67 -8.34
C HIS A 199 2.41 -8.14 -8.77
N GLU A 200 2.82 -6.98 -8.25
CA GLU A 200 4.12 -6.39 -8.59
C GLU A 200 5.31 -7.24 -8.15
N ARG A 201 5.11 -8.09 -7.15
CA ARG A 201 6.12 -9.01 -6.65
C ARG A 201 6.03 -10.38 -7.30
N TYR A 202 4.84 -10.82 -7.70
CA TYR A 202 4.59 -12.11 -8.32
C TYR A 202 4.98 -12.14 -9.80
N PHE A 203 4.61 -11.10 -10.57
CA PHE A 203 4.85 -11.01 -12.00
C PHE A 203 6.26 -10.51 -12.30
N THR A 204 7.22 -11.41 -12.15
CA THR A 204 8.65 -11.23 -12.44
C THR A 204 9.17 -12.42 -13.26
N THR A 205 10.34 -12.25 -13.89
CA THR A 205 11.03 -13.35 -14.58
C THR A 205 11.73 -14.32 -13.66
N ASP A 206 11.79 -14.02 -12.35
CA ASP A 206 12.36 -14.93 -11.35
C ASP A 206 11.61 -16.27 -11.31
N ARG A 207 12.34 -17.39 -11.36
CA ARG A 207 11.77 -18.73 -11.35
C ARG A 207 12.02 -19.43 -10.02
N ASN A 208 12.91 -19.88 -9.57
CA ASN A 208 13.22 -20.69 -8.40
C ASN A 208 12.73 -20.10 -7.05
N THR A 209 11.49 -19.62 -7.00
CA THR A 209 10.86 -18.93 -5.86
C THR A 209 9.56 -19.62 -5.41
N TYR A 210 9.54 -20.96 -5.44
CA TYR A 210 8.33 -21.77 -5.24
C TYR A 210 7.56 -21.43 -3.95
N LEU A 211 8.26 -21.29 -2.80
CA LEU A 211 7.63 -20.91 -1.54
C LEU A 211 7.05 -19.50 -1.59
N THR A 212 7.83 -18.53 -2.12
CA THR A 212 7.41 -17.14 -2.26
C THR A 212 6.22 -17.01 -3.22
N ASP A 213 6.22 -17.77 -4.32
CA ASP A 213 5.07 -17.86 -5.23
C ASP A 213 3.82 -18.37 -4.49
N GLY A 214 3.97 -19.45 -3.70
CA GLY A 214 2.86 -20.01 -2.93
C GLY A 214 2.30 -19.05 -1.88
N LEU A 215 3.15 -18.22 -1.25
CA LEU A 215 2.70 -17.15 -0.34
C LEU A 215 1.88 -16.08 -1.09
N CYS A 216 2.36 -15.62 -2.25
CA CYS A 216 1.61 -14.72 -3.11
C CYS A 216 0.24 -15.30 -3.49
N GLU A 217 0.22 -16.54 -3.96
CA GLU A 217 -0.99 -17.26 -4.39
C GLU A 217 -1.98 -17.43 -3.23
N ALA A 218 -1.49 -17.66 -2.01
CA ALA A 218 -2.32 -17.75 -0.81
C ALA A 218 -2.99 -16.40 -0.47
N ILE A 219 -2.27 -15.28 -0.59
CA ILE A 219 -2.82 -13.94 -0.36
C ILE A 219 -3.89 -13.63 -1.39
N PHE A 220 -3.66 -13.87 -2.69
CA PHE A 220 -4.67 -13.66 -3.73
C PHE A 220 -5.95 -14.45 -3.43
N ARG A 221 -5.84 -15.75 -3.13
CA ARG A 221 -7.00 -16.58 -2.77
C ARG A 221 -7.71 -16.09 -1.51
N THR A 222 -6.96 -15.55 -0.54
CA THR A 222 -7.54 -14.94 0.66
C THR A 222 -8.39 -13.74 0.32
N VAL A 223 -7.89 -12.83 -0.52
CA VAL A 223 -8.63 -11.64 -0.95
C VAL A 223 -9.88 -12.05 -1.76
N ILE A 224 -9.73 -12.95 -2.74
CA ILE A 224 -10.84 -13.43 -3.57
C ILE A 224 -11.95 -14.06 -2.72
N LYS A 225 -11.57 -14.81 -1.68
CA LYS A 225 -12.53 -15.46 -0.76
C LYS A 225 -13.22 -14.48 0.17
N TYR A 226 -12.45 -13.61 0.83
CA TYR A 226 -12.94 -12.85 1.97
C TYR A 226 -13.45 -11.45 1.63
N LEU A 227 -13.05 -10.86 0.50
CA LEU A 227 -13.57 -9.55 0.09
C LEU A 227 -15.08 -9.57 -0.13
N PRO A 228 -15.67 -10.50 -0.91
CA PRO A 228 -17.14 -10.54 -1.09
C PRO A 228 -17.89 -10.75 0.24
N ILE A 229 -17.31 -11.52 1.17
CA ILE A 229 -17.89 -11.73 2.51
C ILE A 229 -17.85 -10.43 3.30
N ALA A 230 -16.71 -9.72 3.34
CA ALA A 230 -16.57 -8.45 4.06
C ALA A 230 -17.48 -7.34 3.50
N LEU A 231 -17.77 -7.36 2.19
CA LEU A 231 -18.71 -6.41 1.58
C LEU A 231 -20.16 -6.71 1.94
N LYS A 232 -20.54 -7.99 1.98
CA LYS A 232 -21.90 -8.41 2.33
C LYS A 232 -22.15 -8.37 3.83
N GLU A 233 -21.15 -8.70 4.63
CA GLU A 233 -21.19 -8.80 6.09
C GLU A 233 -20.09 -7.92 6.70
N PRO A 234 -20.25 -6.59 6.76
CA PRO A 234 -19.19 -5.66 7.17
C PRO A 234 -18.56 -5.91 8.54
N THR A 235 -19.30 -6.59 9.43
CA THR A 235 -18.86 -6.95 10.79
C THR A 235 -18.41 -8.41 10.92
N ASN A 236 -18.22 -9.12 9.80
CA ASN A 236 -17.66 -10.47 9.82
C ASN A 236 -16.19 -10.43 10.25
N TYR A 237 -15.93 -10.85 11.49
CA TYR A 237 -14.60 -10.77 12.09
C TYR A 237 -13.54 -11.51 11.27
N GLU A 238 -13.86 -12.75 10.85
CA GLU A 238 -12.91 -13.60 10.13
C GLU A 238 -12.52 -13.01 8.77
N ALA A 239 -13.48 -12.44 8.06
CA ALA A 239 -13.22 -11.76 6.79
C ALA A 239 -12.34 -10.51 6.99
N ARG A 240 -12.66 -9.67 7.97
CA ARG A 240 -11.87 -8.48 8.29
C ARG A 240 -10.47 -8.83 8.79
N ALA A 241 -10.35 -9.84 9.66
CA ALA A 241 -9.09 -10.33 10.18
C ALA A 241 -8.18 -10.88 9.07
N SER A 242 -8.75 -11.68 8.16
CA SER A 242 -8.02 -12.26 7.04
C SER A 242 -7.51 -11.21 6.07
N LEU A 243 -8.33 -10.21 5.72
CA LEU A 243 -7.91 -9.11 4.85
C LEU A 243 -6.84 -8.23 5.52
N LEU A 244 -7.01 -7.93 6.81
CA LEU A 244 -6.05 -7.11 7.56
C LEU A 244 -4.68 -7.80 7.66
N TRP A 245 -4.65 -9.12 7.92
CA TRP A 245 -3.39 -9.86 7.96
C TRP A 245 -2.78 -10.05 6.57
N ALA A 246 -3.60 -10.27 5.53
CA ALA A 246 -3.15 -10.33 4.15
C ALA A 246 -2.46 -9.03 3.70
N SER A 247 -2.95 -7.87 4.15
CA SER A 247 -2.33 -6.56 3.92
C SER A 247 -0.89 -6.51 4.45
N ILE A 248 -0.67 -7.00 5.68
CA ILE A 248 0.66 -7.04 6.29
C ILE A 248 1.62 -7.91 5.48
N ILE A 249 1.25 -9.17 5.24
CA ILE A 249 2.12 -10.12 4.55
C ILE A 249 2.35 -9.72 3.09
N GLY A 250 1.37 -9.08 2.46
CA GLY A 250 1.47 -8.57 1.08
C GLY A 250 2.48 -7.45 0.89
N HIS A 251 2.82 -6.70 1.96
CA HIS A 251 3.70 -5.52 1.85
C HIS A 251 4.84 -5.43 2.88
N ASN A 252 5.09 -6.48 3.66
CA ASN A 252 6.23 -6.54 4.60
C ASN A 252 7.50 -7.18 4.00
N GLU A 253 7.60 -7.29 2.67
CA GLU A 253 8.66 -7.93 1.89
C GLU A 253 8.63 -9.47 1.86
N SER A 254 7.77 -10.17 2.64
CA SER A 254 7.71 -11.63 2.65
C SER A 254 7.46 -12.24 1.28
N VAL A 255 6.64 -11.58 0.45
CA VAL A 255 6.27 -12.02 -0.91
C VAL A 255 7.28 -11.59 -1.99
N GLY A 256 8.35 -10.90 -1.58
CA GLY A 256 9.45 -10.48 -2.44
C GLY A 256 10.72 -11.31 -2.29
N VAL A 257 10.78 -12.17 -1.26
CA VAL A 257 11.99 -12.93 -0.89
C VAL A 257 12.53 -13.77 -2.04
N GLY A 258 13.82 -13.63 -2.32
CA GLY A 258 14.54 -14.40 -3.34
C GLY A 258 14.32 -13.95 -4.79
N ARG A 259 13.70 -12.79 -4.99
CA ARG A 259 13.53 -12.12 -6.28
C ARG A 259 14.52 -10.96 -6.42
N ASP A 260 14.93 -10.62 -7.64
CA ASP A 260 15.79 -9.46 -7.89
C ASP A 260 15.05 -8.27 -8.51
N PHE A 261 13.82 -8.47 -8.94
CA PHE A 261 12.94 -7.45 -9.52
C PHE A 261 13.49 -6.73 -10.78
N LYS A 262 14.51 -7.28 -11.44
CA LYS A 262 15.08 -6.64 -12.62
C LYS A 262 14.06 -6.59 -13.76
N ASP A 263 13.40 -7.73 -14.01
CA ASP A 263 12.43 -7.88 -15.10
C ASP A 263 11.05 -8.17 -14.50
N ARG A 264 10.34 -7.13 -14.11
CA ARG A 264 8.99 -7.24 -13.57
C ARG A 264 7.94 -6.68 -14.54
N TYR A 265 6.81 -7.37 -14.61
CA TYR A 265 5.64 -6.97 -15.40
C TYR A 265 4.62 -6.17 -14.59
N GLY A 266 4.76 -6.14 -13.26
CA GLY A 266 3.86 -5.42 -12.37
C GLY A 266 4.27 -3.95 -12.31
N LEU A 267 3.46 -3.06 -12.87
CA LEU A 267 3.66 -1.62 -12.86
C LEU A 267 2.41 -0.86 -12.41
N ALA A 268 1.51 -1.54 -11.73
CA ALA A 268 0.22 -0.96 -11.34
C ALA A 268 0.39 0.36 -10.59
N HIS A 269 1.23 0.37 -9.56
CA HIS A 269 1.50 1.57 -8.77
C HIS A 269 2.23 2.67 -9.54
N THR A 270 3.12 2.31 -10.46
CA THR A 270 3.85 3.28 -11.28
C THR A 270 2.89 4.11 -12.13
N ILE A 271 1.95 3.47 -12.81
CA ILE A 271 0.95 4.15 -13.65
C ILE A 271 -0.10 4.84 -12.76
N GLN A 272 -0.57 4.15 -11.70
CA GLN A 272 -1.58 4.68 -10.79
C GLN A 272 -1.11 5.95 -10.07
N SER A 273 0.17 6.07 -9.74
CA SER A 273 0.71 7.26 -9.07
C SER A 273 0.52 8.53 -9.90
N GLU A 274 0.68 8.45 -11.22
CA GLU A 274 0.48 9.58 -12.12
C GLU A 274 -1.02 9.92 -12.28
N ILE A 275 -1.86 8.89 -12.44
CA ILE A 275 -3.33 9.07 -12.46
C ILE A 275 -3.81 9.66 -11.13
N GLY A 276 -3.36 9.09 -10.00
CA GLY A 276 -3.73 9.55 -8.66
C GLY A 276 -3.27 10.97 -8.36
N GLY A 277 -2.07 11.35 -8.81
CA GLY A 277 -1.54 12.71 -8.66
C GLY A 277 -2.32 13.75 -9.46
N LYS A 278 -2.77 13.43 -10.67
CA LYS A 278 -3.50 14.35 -11.54
C LYS A 278 -4.99 14.43 -11.21
N TYR A 279 -5.63 13.31 -10.94
CA TYR A 279 -7.10 13.19 -10.80
C TYR A 279 -7.57 12.95 -9.37
N ASN A 280 -6.65 12.90 -8.40
CA ASN A 280 -6.93 12.60 -7.00
C ASN A 280 -7.76 11.31 -6.83
N SER A 281 -7.48 10.29 -7.65
CA SER A 281 -8.19 9.02 -7.62
C SER A 281 -7.84 8.21 -6.37
N ILE A 282 -8.80 7.38 -5.92
CA ILE A 282 -8.58 6.46 -4.79
C ILE A 282 -7.55 5.40 -5.22
N HIS A 283 -6.49 5.27 -4.43
CA HIS A 283 -5.27 4.54 -4.78
C HIS A 283 -5.53 3.09 -5.19
N GLY A 284 -6.11 2.28 -4.30
CA GLY A 284 -6.33 0.86 -4.59
C GLY A 284 -7.30 0.61 -5.75
N ALA A 285 -8.36 1.43 -5.88
CA ALA A 285 -9.25 1.33 -7.03
C ALA A 285 -8.52 1.63 -8.35
N GLY A 286 -7.68 2.67 -8.39
CA GLY A 286 -6.84 2.95 -9.55
C GLY A 286 -5.84 1.84 -9.86
N CYS A 287 -5.35 1.12 -8.85
CA CYS A 287 -4.50 -0.06 -9.04
C CYS A 287 -5.22 -1.23 -9.74
N ALA A 288 -6.54 -1.38 -9.56
CA ALA A 288 -7.31 -2.37 -10.32
C ALA A 288 -7.22 -2.13 -11.83
N LEU A 289 -7.52 -0.89 -12.24
CA LEU A 289 -7.45 -0.43 -13.61
C LEU A 289 -6.07 -0.71 -14.23
N THR A 290 -5.03 -0.24 -13.56
CA THR A 290 -3.65 -0.31 -14.08
C THR A 290 -3.11 -1.74 -14.08
N THR A 291 -3.49 -2.57 -13.11
CA THR A 291 -3.18 -4.02 -13.10
C THR A 291 -3.78 -4.72 -14.31
N LEU A 292 -5.06 -4.48 -14.62
CA LEU A 292 -5.72 -5.10 -15.77
C LEU A 292 -5.08 -4.66 -17.10
N GLY A 293 -4.79 -3.37 -17.27
CA GLY A 293 -4.09 -2.87 -18.45
C GLY A 293 -2.74 -3.53 -18.65
N MET A 294 -1.95 -3.63 -17.56
CA MET A 294 -0.65 -4.31 -17.58
C MET A 294 -0.79 -5.81 -17.91
N MET A 295 -1.75 -6.53 -17.31
CA MET A 295 -1.98 -7.94 -17.62
C MET A 295 -2.34 -8.15 -19.08
N LYS A 296 -3.29 -7.37 -19.60
CA LYS A 296 -3.73 -7.44 -21.01
C LYS A 296 -2.58 -7.17 -22.01
N TYR A 297 -1.59 -6.38 -21.62
CA TYR A 297 -0.42 -6.07 -22.44
C TYR A 297 0.71 -7.08 -22.26
N CYS A 298 1.06 -7.40 -21.00
CA CYS A 298 2.30 -8.11 -20.68
C CYS A 298 2.20 -9.63 -20.69
N TYR A 299 1.00 -10.25 -20.72
CA TYR A 299 0.88 -11.71 -20.62
C TYR A 299 1.72 -12.46 -21.68
N LYS A 300 1.85 -11.91 -22.87
CA LYS A 300 2.61 -12.49 -23.99
C LYS A 300 4.12 -12.56 -23.76
N TYR A 301 4.66 -11.79 -22.81
CA TYR A 301 6.09 -11.86 -22.45
C TYR A 301 6.40 -13.06 -21.55
N ASP A 302 5.38 -13.64 -20.87
CA ASP A 302 5.60 -14.73 -19.91
C ASP A 302 4.34 -15.59 -19.72
N LEU A 303 3.98 -16.36 -20.73
CA LEU A 303 2.81 -17.23 -20.68
C LEU A 303 2.84 -18.17 -19.48
N ASP A 304 4.01 -18.75 -19.12
CA ASP A 304 4.12 -19.71 -18.02
C ASP A 304 3.73 -19.08 -16.67
N ARG A 305 4.14 -17.83 -16.41
CA ARG A 305 3.81 -17.11 -15.17
C ARG A 305 2.32 -16.79 -15.11
N PHE A 306 1.73 -16.34 -16.22
CA PHE A 306 0.30 -16.03 -16.28
C PHE A 306 -0.58 -17.29 -16.21
N GLU A 307 -0.21 -18.39 -16.87
CA GLU A 307 -0.91 -19.67 -16.72
C GLU A 307 -0.88 -20.18 -15.28
N ARG A 308 0.30 -20.15 -14.64
CA ARG A 308 0.43 -20.52 -13.24
C ARG A 308 -0.47 -19.66 -12.36
N TYR A 309 -0.49 -18.33 -12.55
CA TYR A 309 -1.34 -17.42 -11.79
C TYR A 309 -2.82 -17.81 -11.91
N PHE A 310 -3.33 -17.91 -13.13
CA PHE A 310 -4.75 -18.20 -13.33
C PHE A 310 -5.14 -19.61 -12.91
N ASN A 311 -4.23 -20.58 -13.03
CA ASN A 311 -4.46 -21.94 -12.56
C ASN A 311 -4.46 -22.01 -11.01
N GLN A 312 -3.42 -21.48 -10.34
CA GLN A 312 -3.23 -21.62 -8.90
C GLN A 312 -4.12 -20.68 -8.08
N VAL A 313 -4.47 -19.51 -8.62
CA VAL A 313 -5.24 -18.49 -7.91
C VAL A 313 -6.72 -18.57 -8.25
N TRP A 314 -7.05 -18.70 -9.53
CA TRP A 314 -8.42 -18.67 -10.04
C TRP A 314 -9.00 -20.05 -10.35
N GLY A 315 -8.19 -21.11 -10.27
CA GLY A 315 -8.63 -22.49 -10.53
C GLY A 315 -8.95 -22.78 -11.99
N ILE A 316 -8.46 -21.97 -12.93
CA ILE A 316 -8.69 -22.20 -14.35
C ILE A 316 -7.84 -23.39 -14.83
N PRO A 317 -8.42 -24.43 -15.42
CA PRO A 317 -7.66 -25.56 -15.94
C PRO A 317 -6.65 -25.12 -17.01
N LEU A 318 -5.44 -25.70 -16.97
CA LEU A 318 -4.44 -25.49 -18.01
C LEU A 318 -4.97 -25.98 -19.38
N ASP A 319 -4.74 -25.20 -20.41
CA ASP A 319 -5.12 -25.53 -21.80
C ASP A 319 -3.87 -25.44 -22.70
N PRO A 320 -3.14 -26.57 -22.89
CA PRO A 320 -1.94 -26.58 -23.73
C PRO A 320 -2.20 -26.28 -25.21
N LEU A 321 -3.45 -26.39 -25.68
CA LEU A 321 -3.83 -26.14 -27.08
C LEU A 321 -4.24 -24.66 -27.29
N ASP A 322 -4.65 -23.94 -26.21
CA ASP A 322 -5.08 -22.55 -26.28
C ASP A 322 -4.59 -21.79 -25.03
N ARG A 323 -3.27 -21.69 -24.89
CA ARG A 323 -2.62 -21.03 -23.75
C ARG A 323 -3.05 -19.56 -23.60
N GLU A 324 -3.02 -18.82 -24.70
CA GLU A 324 -3.41 -17.39 -24.69
C GLU A 324 -4.89 -17.22 -24.36
N GLY A 325 -5.78 -18.01 -24.96
CA GLY A 325 -7.20 -17.95 -24.66
C GLY A 325 -7.52 -18.31 -23.21
N MET A 326 -6.79 -19.27 -22.61
CA MET A 326 -6.87 -19.57 -21.18
C MET A 326 -6.51 -18.35 -20.32
N ILE A 327 -5.42 -17.66 -20.64
CA ILE A 327 -4.96 -16.46 -19.92
C ILE A 327 -5.96 -15.32 -20.09
N LEU A 328 -6.45 -15.06 -21.29
CA LEU A 328 -7.42 -14.00 -21.54
C LEU A 328 -8.75 -14.24 -20.82
N ARG A 329 -9.23 -15.49 -20.73
CA ARG A 329 -10.38 -15.87 -19.89
C ARG A 329 -10.09 -15.56 -18.42
N GLY A 330 -8.86 -15.81 -17.95
CA GLY A 330 -8.45 -15.51 -16.60
C GLY A 330 -8.42 -14.01 -16.29
N ILE A 331 -7.88 -13.20 -17.20
CA ILE A 331 -7.88 -11.73 -17.08
C ILE A 331 -9.33 -11.21 -17.00
N LYS A 332 -10.22 -11.74 -17.84
CA LYS A 332 -11.64 -11.38 -17.80
C LYS A 332 -12.30 -11.77 -16.48
N MET A 333 -11.98 -12.93 -15.95
CA MET A 333 -12.50 -13.37 -14.64
C MET A 333 -12.06 -12.43 -13.49
N GLN A 334 -10.82 -11.96 -13.50
CA GLN A 334 -10.33 -10.98 -12.54
C GLN A 334 -11.00 -9.60 -12.74
N GLU A 335 -11.21 -9.17 -13.95
CA GLU A 335 -11.93 -7.95 -14.29
C GLU A 335 -13.38 -8.00 -13.74
N ASP A 336 -14.10 -9.11 -14.00
CA ASP A 336 -15.44 -9.34 -13.51
C ASP A 336 -15.51 -9.32 -11.98
N PHE A 337 -14.55 -9.95 -11.31
CA PHE A 337 -14.43 -9.91 -9.85
C PHE A 337 -14.28 -8.48 -9.31
N TYR A 338 -13.47 -7.64 -9.95
CA TYR A 338 -13.33 -6.23 -9.54
C TYR A 338 -14.65 -5.47 -9.70
N ILE A 339 -15.34 -5.67 -10.83
CA ILE A 339 -16.65 -5.05 -11.11
C ILE A 339 -17.69 -5.52 -10.07
N GLU A 340 -17.77 -6.82 -9.79
CA GLU A 340 -18.68 -7.39 -8.79
C GLU A 340 -18.43 -6.86 -7.38
N CYS A 341 -17.16 -6.53 -7.06
CA CYS A 341 -16.77 -5.89 -5.80
C CYS A 341 -16.97 -4.36 -5.81
N GLY A 342 -17.53 -3.78 -6.88
CA GLY A 342 -17.83 -2.36 -6.99
C GLY A 342 -16.62 -1.48 -7.34
N ILE A 343 -15.57 -2.05 -7.93
CA ILE A 343 -14.38 -1.31 -8.37
C ILE A 343 -14.50 -1.00 -9.87
N PRO A 344 -14.42 0.28 -10.26
CA PRO A 344 -14.38 0.69 -11.67
C PRO A 344 -13.11 0.18 -12.36
N VAL A 345 -13.21 -0.21 -13.63
CA VAL A 345 -12.11 -0.84 -14.39
C VAL A 345 -11.76 -0.11 -15.68
N HIS A 346 -12.40 1.03 -15.95
CA HIS A 346 -12.13 1.86 -17.12
C HIS A 346 -11.54 3.20 -16.72
N TYR A 347 -10.58 3.73 -17.46
CA TYR A 347 -9.91 4.97 -17.08
C TYR A 347 -10.86 6.18 -17.07
N ALA A 348 -11.93 6.17 -17.88
CA ALA A 348 -12.96 7.20 -17.89
C ALA A 348 -13.69 7.32 -16.55
N ASP A 349 -13.85 6.22 -15.80
CA ASP A 349 -14.47 6.22 -14.47
C ASP A 349 -13.67 7.01 -13.44
N TYR A 350 -12.37 7.23 -13.72
CA TYR A 350 -11.44 8.03 -12.90
C TYR A 350 -11.28 9.45 -13.42
N GLY A 351 -12.04 9.83 -14.46
CA GLY A 351 -11.98 11.15 -15.09
C GLY A 351 -10.78 11.33 -16.03
N VAL A 352 -10.02 10.27 -16.31
CA VAL A 352 -8.88 10.32 -17.23
C VAL A 352 -9.37 10.55 -18.65
N LYS A 353 -8.80 11.54 -19.33
CA LYS A 353 -9.11 11.91 -20.70
C LYS A 353 -8.01 11.41 -21.63
N GLU A 354 -8.38 11.01 -22.85
CA GLU A 354 -7.42 10.55 -23.86
C GLU A 354 -6.34 11.61 -24.16
N GLU A 355 -6.72 12.89 -24.18
CA GLU A 355 -5.81 14.02 -24.42
C GLU A 355 -4.74 14.21 -23.34
N ASP A 356 -4.98 13.68 -22.13
CA ASP A 356 -4.06 13.77 -20.99
C ASP A 356 -3.06 12.60 -20.92
N ILE A 357 -3.27 11.52 -21.68
CA ILE A 357 -2.42 10.32 -21.65
C ILE A 357 -0.95 10.64 -21.94
N PRO A 358 -0.59 11.44 -22.96
CA PRO A 358 0.81 11.80 -23.20
C PRO A 358 1.46 12.53 -22.02
N GLU A 359 0.73 13.43 -21.33
CA GLU A 359 1.24 14.11 -20.13
C GLU A 359 1.49 13.08 -19.01
N LEU A 360 0.52 12.20 -18.73
CA LEU A 360 0.67 11.16 -17.72
C LEU A 360 1.89 10.25 -17.98
N ILE A 361 2.10 9.84 -19.23
CA ILE A 361 3.26 9.01 -19.62
C ILE A 361 4.57 9.77 -19.42
N SER A 362 4.60 11.07 -19.73
CA SER A 362 5.81 11.89 -19.61
C SER A 362 6.31 12.07 -18.17
N THR A 363 5.42 11.96 -17.18
CA THR A 363 5.75 12.09 -15.74
C THR A 363 6.16 10.78 -15.08
N ILE A 364 5.95 9.64 -15.74
CA ILE A 364 6.37 8.33 -15.22
C ILE A 364 7.89 8.28 -15.03
N ARG A 365 8.32 7.82 -13.85
CA ARG A 365 9.73 7.66 -13.53
C ARG A 365 10.37 6.61 -14.44
N ARG A 366 11.53 6.96 -15.01
CA ARG A 366 12.28 6.14 -15.95
C ARG A 366 13.58 5.61 -15.34
N GLY A 367 14.03 4.49 -15.88
CA GLY A 367 15.38 3.97 -15.63
C GLY A 367 16.47 4.81 -16.32
N PRO A 368 17.74 4.50 -16.07
CA PRO A 368 18.88 5.21 -16.69
C PRO A 368 18.92 5.12 -18.23
N ASP A 369 18.29 4.11 -18.81
CA ASP A 369 18.17 3.89 -20.26
C ASP A 369 16.97 4.62 -20.89
N GLY A 370 16.22 5.39 -20.09
CA GLY A 370 15.04 6.15 -20.52
C GLY A 370 13.75 5.32 -20.64
N THR A 371 13.80 4.02 -20.36
CA THR A 371 12.64 3.12 -20.42
C THR A 371 11.92 2.99 -19.08
N ILE A 372 10.74 2.39 -19.09
CA ILE A 372 9.89 2.19 -17.91
C ILE A 372 9.99 0.72 -17.50
N SER A 373 10.37 0.49 -16.23
CA SER A 373 10.54 -0.83 -15.60
C SER A 373 11.60 -1.75 -16.24
N GLY A 374 11.76 -2.95 -15.65
CA GLY A 374 12.67 -3.98 -16.14
C GLY A 374 12.31 -4.55 -17.53
N LEU A 375 11.08 -4.34 -18.03
CA LEU A 375 10.69 -4.72 -19.39
C LEU A 375 11.12 -3.72 -20.46
N HIS A 376 11.77 -2.65 -20.09
CA HIS A 376 12.20 -1.60 -21.04
C HIS A 376 11.05 -1.04 -21.89
N LEU A 377 9.87 -0.80 -21.27
CA LEU A 377 8.70 -0.29 -21.96
C LEU A 377 8.93 1.14 -22.48
N THR A 378 8.54 1.40 -23.71
CA THR A 378 8.61 2.70 -24.35
C THR A 378 7.32 3.51 -24.14
N ASP A 379 7.28 4.74 -24.63
CA ASP A 379 6.07 5.58 -24.60
C ASP A 379 4.95 4.97 -25.47
N GLU A 380 5.32 4.35 -26.61
CA GLU A 380 4.39 3.65 -27.47
C GLU A 380 3.74 2.45 -26.78
N ASP A 381 4.54 1.67 -26.02
CA ASP A 381 4.01 0.57 -25.20
C ASP A 381 3.02 1.08 -24.15
N MET A 382 3.33 2.20 -23.51
CA MET A 382 2.45 2.81 -22.51
C MET A 382 1.15 3.31 -23.15
N ILE A 383 1.19 3.89 -24.34
CA ILE A 383 -0.02 4.28 -25.08
C ILE A 383 -0.91 3.06 -25.34
N GLU A 384 -0.33 1.93 -25.75
CA GLU A 384 -1.09 0.68 -25.96
C GLU A 384 -1.69 0.16 -24.65
N ILE A 385 -0.95 0.23 -23.52
CA ILE A 385 -1.47 -0.14 -22.20
C ILE A 385 -2.67 0.73 -21.83
N PHE A 386 -2.60 2.06 -22.02
CA PHE A 386 -3.73 2.95 -21.78
C PHE A 386 -4.94 2.65 -22.68
N LYS A 387 -4.73 2.24 -23.93
CA LYS A 387 -5.83 1.79 -24.80
C LYS A 387 -6.54 0.55 -24.27
N LEU A 388 -5.81 -0.37 -23.62
CA LEU A 388 -6.37 -1.57 -23.00
C LEU A 388 -7.11 -1.31 -21.68
N MET A 389 -7.00 -0.10 -21.15
CA MET A 389 -7.73 0.38 -19.95
C MET A 389 -9.00 1.21 -20.29
N LYS A 390 -9.34 1.34 -21.58
CA LYS A 390 -10.48 2.14 -22.08
C LYS A 390 -11.85 1.54 -21.73
#